data_233bf44270cd55c20f9a77a343719ff2
#
_entry.id   233bf44270cd55c20f9a77a343719ff2
#
_cell.length_a   1.000
_cell.length_b   1.000
_cell.length_c   1.000
_cell.angle_alpha   90.00
_cell.angle_beta   90.00
_cell.angle_gamma   90.00
#
_symmetry.space_group_name_H-M   'P 1'
#
loop_
_entity.id
_entity.type
_entity.pdbx_description
1 polymer ?
#
loop_
_entity_poly.entity_id
_entity_poly.type
_entity_poly.pdbx_seq_one_letter_code
_entity_poly.pdbx_strand_id
1 'polypeptide(L)'
;MVVQVNDGDESVRRPAPRADGTVSPTPSPETYPSESPQEETSALSSPSASSPQLPAGYESFVDPQGFRIAMPVGWTREAVPSEYGIDVVNYRSPTGEQRLQVFEVAEATAQESFELLLSPQTPKAPGFEQLAMYDLTGVDVTGASLEYLVDAIRGEPDVGTWHVVDARFEASDGDRYAIIAYGRDDDGRDDEFELASTGVEWFCPPEWTCGSQ
;
A
#
# COMPACT_ATOMS: atom_id res chain seq x y z
N MET A 1 37.05 -24.17 -16.00
CA MET A 1 36.83 -25.50 -16.63
C MET A 1 35.50 -25.40 -17.36
N VAL A 2 35.54 -25.48 -18.66
CA VAL A 2 34.48 -25.24 -19.65
C VAL A 2 33.74 -26.56 -19.91
N VAL A 3 32.39 -26.54 -19.98
CA VAL A 3 31.57 -27.42 -20.85
C VAL A 3 30.20 -26.74 -20.93
N GLN A 4 29.82 -26.10 -21.94
CA GLN A 4 29.25 -26.31 -23.26
C GLN A 4 27.90 -27.09 -23.29
N VAL A 5 26.87 -26.29 -23.68
CA VAL A 5 25.79 -26.39 -24.69
C VAL A 5 25.01 -27.73 -24.80
N ASN A 6 23.70 -27.61 -24.81
CA ASN A 6 22.93 -28.23 -25.89
C ASN A 6 21.62 -27.48 -26.21
N ASP A 7 21.51 -27.06 -27.46
CA ASP A 7 20.32 -26.60 -28.18
C ASP A 7 19.30 -27.72 -28.32
N GLY A 8 18.04 -27.37 -28.32
CA GLY A 8 16.92 -28.22 -28.64
C GLY A 8 15.72 -27.42 -29.11
N ASP A 9 15.80 -26.97 -30.36
CA ASP A 9 14.68 -26.41 -31.15
C ASP A 9 13.66 -27.53 -31.42
N GLU A 10 12.38 -27.28 -31.11
CA GLU A 10 11.30 -28.01 -31.75
C GLU A 10 10.03 -27.15 -31.89
N SER A 11 9.91 -26.63 -33.09
CA SER A 11 8.71 -26.02 -33.65
C SER A 11 7.56 -27.02 -33.74
N VAL A 12 6.41 -26.75 -33.15
CA VAL A 12 5.17 -27.42 -33.52
C VAL A 12 4.08 -26.39 -33.86
N ARG A 13 3.66 -26.55 -35.12
CA ARG A 13 2.71 -25.74 -35.89
C ARG A 13 1.30 -25.74 -35.30
N ARG A 14 0.64 -24.59 -35.40
CA ARG A 14 -0.82 -24.41 -35.32
C ARG A 14 -1.52 -25.12 -36.49
N PRO A 15 -2.77 -25.51 -36.30
CA PRO A 15 -3.80 -25.35 -37.34
C PRO A 15 -4.94 -24.46 -36.87
N ALA A 16 -5.38 -23.59 -37.79
CA ALA A 16 -6.60 -22.80 -37.70
C ALA A 16 -7.84 -23.64 -38.02
N PRO A 17 -9.00 -23.34 -37.48
CA PRO A 17 -10.26 -23.78 -38.07
C PRO A 17 -10.89 -22.68 -38.91
N ARG A 18 -11.44 -23.15 -40.05
CA ARG A 18 -12.17 -22.46 -41.10
C ARG A 18 -13.57 -22.05 -40.65
N ALA A 19 -14.03 -20.97 -41.28
CA ALA A 19 -15.41 -20.52 -41.37
C ALA A 19 -16.26 -21.41 -42.30
N ASP A 20 -17.52 -21.54 -41.95
CA ASP A 20 -18.69 -21.71 -42.84
C ASP A 20 -19.90 -21.32 -41.99
N GLY A 21 -20.74 -20.40 -42.30
CA GLY A 21 -21.51 -20.06 -43.46
C GLY A 21 -22.86 -20.71 -43.38
N THR A 22 -23.95 -19.94 -43.05
CA THR A 22 -25.25 -20.13 -43.70
C THR A 22 -26.28 -19.13 -43.16
N VAL A 23 -26.60 -18.19 -43.99
CA VAL A 23 -27.84 -17.50 -44.44
C VAL A 23 -29.15 -17.51 -43.63
N SER A 24 -29.66 -16.32 -43.56
CA SER A 24 -30.99 -15.74 -43.30
C SER A 24 -32.24 -16.62 -43.59
N PRO A 25 -33.42 -16.23 -43.03
CA PRO A 25 -34.19 -15.17 -43.67
C PRO A 25 -34.89 -14.14 -42.75
N THR A 26 -35.08 -12.98 -43.32
CA THR A 26 -35.96 -11.86 -42.95
C THR A 26 -37.44 -12.25 -43.01
N PRO A 27 -38.29 -11.70 -42.16
CA PRO A 27 -39.53 -11.09 -42.63
C PRO A 27 -39.68 -9.61 -42.24
N SER A 28 -40.18 -8.87 -43.19
CA SER A 28 -40.62 -7.47 -43.18
C SER A 28 -42.03 -7.30 -42.59
N PRO A 29 -42.60 -6.11 -42.53
CA PRO A 29 -42.84 -5.34 -41.33
C PRO A 29 -44.33 -5.26 -40.99
N GLU A 30 -44.68 -5.15 -39.73
CA GLU A 30 -46.02 -4.70 -39.33
C GLU A 30 -45.96 -3.36 -38.63
N THR A 31 -46.68 -2.42 -39.19
CA THR A 31 -46.91 -1.06 -38.75
C THR A 31 -47.93 -1.05 -37.61
N TYR A 32 -47.58 -0.52 -36.45
CA TYR A 32 -48.54 -0.11 -35.43
C TYR A 32 -48.28 1.34 -34.97
N PRO A 33 -49.33 2.05 -34.51
CA PRO A 33 -49.36 3.49 -34.48
C PRO A 33 -48.61 4.09 -33.29
N SER A 34 -48.08 5.26 -33.56
CA SER A 34 -47.44 6.20 -32.62
C SER A 34 -48.37 6.58 -31.48
N GLU A 35 -48.00 6.19 -30.25
CA GLU A 35 -48.40 6.91 -29.06
C GLU A 35 -47.11 7.38 -28.38
N SER A 36 -46.98 8.69 -28.30
CA SER A 36 -45.91 9.35 -27.53
C SER A 36 -46.23 9.27 -26.08
N PRO A 37 -45.36 8.65 -25.24
CA PRO A 37 -45.29 8.97 -23.82
C PRO A 37 -44.32 10.13 -23.64
N GLN A 38 -44.73 11.12 -22.89
CA GLN A 38 -43.92 12.22 -22.38
C GLN A 38 -42.71 11.66 -21.69
N GLU A 39 -41.53 12.04 -22.16
CA GLU A 39 -40.28 11.84 -21.43
C GLU A 39 -40.30 12.71 -20.18
N GLU A 40 -40.66 12.10 -19.04
CA GLU A 40 -40.17 12.57 -17.75
C GLU A 40 -38.67 12.28 -17.72
N THR A 41 -37.88 13.28 -18.03
CA THR A 41 -36.44 13.31 -17.74
C THR A 41 -36.23 13.30 -16.23
N SER A 42 -36.33 12.12 -15.61
CA SER A 42 -35.69 11.86 -14.32
C SER A 42 -34.18 11.99 -14.53
N ALA A 43 -33.65 13.15 -14.26
CA ALA A 43 -32.23 13.35 -14.09
C ALA A 43 -31.76 12.39 -12.98
N LEU A 44 -31.25 11.23 -13.37
CA LEU A 44 -30.43 10.39 -12.52
C LEU A 44 -29.21 11.24 -12.15
N SER A 45 -29.29 11.92 -11.01
CA SER A 45 -28.10 12.47 -10.36
C SER A 45 -27.17 11.30 -10.12
N SER A 46 -26.16 11.16 -10.96
CA SER A 46 -25.02 10.29 -10.66
C SER A 46 -24.51 10.67 -9.28
N PRO A 47 -24.32 9.72 -8.36
CA PRO A 47 -23.64 10.04 -7.12
C PRO A 47 -22.25 10.58 -7.50
N SER A 48 -22.00 11.85 -7.21
CA SER A 48 -20.64 12.38 -7.21
C SER A 48 -19.85 11.46 -6.28
N ALA A 49 -18.88 10.74 -6.81
CA ALA A 49 -17.91 10.05 -6.00
C ALA A 49 -17.27 11.14 -5.11
N SER A 50 -17.63 11.15 -3.83
CA SER A 50 -16.98 12.01 -2.87
C SER A 50 -15.51 11.60 -2.84
N SER A 51 -14.60 12.55 -3.08
CA SER A 51 -13.17 12.31 -2.87
C SER A 51 -12.98 11.76 -1.45
N PRO A 52 -12.10 10.78 -1.25
CA PRO A 52 -11.80 10.29 0.08
C PRO A 52 -11.42 11.48 0.97
N GLN A 53 -11.94 11.50 2.19
CA GLN A 53 -11.65 12.54 3.17
C GLN A 53 -10.70 11.95 4.21
N LEU A 54 -9.70 12.74 4.61
CA LEU A 54 -8.82 12.37 5.72
C LEU A 54 -9.64 11.98 6.95
N PRO A 55 -9.25 10.91 7.65
CA PRO A 55 -9.84 10.56 8.92
C PRO A 55 -9.76 11.71 9.93
N ALA A 56 -10.72 11.76 10.84
CA ALA A 56 -10.69 12.77 11.91
C ALA A 56 -9.41 12.60 12.76
N GLY A 57 -8.76 13.71 13.09
CA GLY A 57 -7.50 13.68 13.86
C GLY A 57 -6.24 13.61 13.02
N TYR A 58 -6.36 13.49 11.70
CA TYR A 58 -5.22 13.52 10.77
C TYR A 58 -5.18 14.80 9.96
N GLU A 59 -3.98 15.18 9.53
CA GLU A 59 -3.73 16.24 8.57
C GLU A 59 -2.86 15.73 7.41
N SER A 60 -3.07 16.30 6.21
CA SER A 60 -2.19 16.02 5.07
C SER A 60 -0.90 16.84 5.26
N PHE A 61 0.21 16.14 5.39
CA PHE A 61 1.51 16.74 5.65
C PHE A 61 2.49 16.45 4.50
N VAL A 62 3.11 17.51 3.98
CA VAL A 62 4.22 17.39 3.02
C VAL A 62 5.52 17.44 3.79
N ASP A 63 6.23 16.31 3.80
CA ASP A 63 7.50 16.20 4.50
C ASP A 63 8.61 16.95 3.76
N PRO A 64 9.62 17.53 4.46
CA PRO A 64 10.82 18.09 3.82
C PRO A 64 11.60 17.12 2.92
N GLN A 65 11.42 15.80 3.08
CA GLN A 65 11.95 14.77 2.17
C GLN A 65 11.16 14.67 0.84
N GLY A 66 10.08 15.44 0.68
CA GLY A 66 9.30 15.57 -0.56
C GLY A 66 8.07 14.67 -0.64
N PHE A 67 7.93 13.66 0.18
CA PHE A 67 6.73 12.83 0.21
C PHE A 67 5.57 13.52 0.95
N ARG A 68 4.34 13.08 0.67
CA ARG A 68 3.14 13.48 1.42
C ARG A 68 2.56 12.29 2.13
N ILE A 69 2.04 12.51 3.35
CA ILE A 69 1.44 11.48 4.19
C ILE A 69 0.30 12.07 5.03
N ALA A 70 -0.64 11.24 5.45
CA ALA A 70 -1.54 11.57 6.55
C ALA A 70 -0.80 11.42 7.88
N MET A 71 -0.71 12.48 8.63
CA MET A 71 -0.04 12.54 9.93
C MET A 71 -1.05 12.92 11.02
N PRO A 72 -1.05 12.27 12.18
CA PRO A 72 -1.90 12.71 13.29
C PRO A 72 -1.56 14.13 13.73
N VAL A 73 -2.59 14.94 13.99
CA VAL A 73 -2.42 16.35 14.37
C VAL A 73 -1.65 16.49 15.68
N GLY A 74 -0.67 17.38 15.69
CA GLY A 74 0.12 17.70 16.88
C GLY A 74 1.31 16.78 17.13
N TRP A 75 1.61 15.84 16.24
CA TRP A 75 2.80 15.01 16.32
C TRP A 75 4.06 15.79 15.94
N THR A 76 5.20 15.39 16.48
CA THR A 76 6.50 16.01 16.21
C THR A 76 7.30 15.17 15.23
N ARG A 77 8.03 15.85 14.34
CA ARG A 77 8.88 15.23 13.32
C ARG A 77 10.34 15.23 13.71
N GLU A 78 11.01 14.12 13.49
CA GLU A 78 12.46 13.97 13.57
C GLU A 78 12.95 13.15 12.35
N ALA A 79 14.08 13.49 11.75
CA ALA A 79 14.68 12.73 10.68
C ALA A 79 16.11 12.33 11.05
N VAL A 80 16.49 11.12 10.67
CA VAL A 80 17.84 10.58 10.80
C VAL A 80 18.37 10.31 9.40
N PRO A 81 19.56 10.84 9.02
CA PRO A 81 20.13 10.62 7.70
C PRO A 81 20.23 9.13 7.36
N SER A 82 19.81 8.79 6.14
CA SER A 82 19.93 7.46 5.55
C SER A 82 21.03 7.46 4.47
N GLU A 83 21.68 6.32 4.27
CA GLU A 83 22.59 6.10 3.14
C GLU A 83 21.85 5.69 1.86
N TYR A 84 20.54 5.42 1.95
CA TYR A 84 19.71 4.99 0.84
C TYR A 84 18.40 5.78 0.83
N GLY A 85 18.03 6.30 -0.33
CA GLY A 85 16.78 7.01 -0.55
C GLY A 85 16.55 8.21 0.37
N ILE A 86 15.32 8.36 0.84
CA ILE A 86 14.96 9.42 1.80
C ILE A 86 15.53 9.12 3.19
N ASP A 87 15.68 10.16 4.01
CA ASP A 87 16.01 10.00 5.43
C ASP A 87 14.99 9.12 6.15
N VAL A 88 15.40 8.46 7.23
CA VAL A 88 14.46 7.78 8.15
C VAL A 88 13.70 8.85 8.93
N VAL A 89 12.44 9.06 8.59
CA VAL A 89 11.59 10.08 9.21
C VAL A 89 10.73 9.44 10.29
N ASN A 90 10.72 10.05 11.47
CA ASN A 90 9.91 9.62 12.60
C ASN A 90 8.94 10.73 12.97
N TYR A 91 7.67 10.40 13.11
CA TYR A 91 6.65 11.24 13.72
C TYR A 91 6.28 10.64 15.06
N ARG A 92 6.29 11.44 16.13
CA ARG A 92 6.01 10.96 17.49
C ARG A 92 4.82 11.68 18.08
N SER A 93 3.99 10.92 18.78
CA SER A 93 2.90 11.47 19.58
C SER A 93 3.42 12.40 20.68
N PRO A 94 2.60 13.33 21.18
CA PRO A 94 3.00 14.22 22.28
C PRO A 94 3.39 13.49 23.57
N THR A 95 2.85 12.30 23.81
CA THR A 95 3.21 11.44 24.96
C THR A 95 4.49 10.65 24.73
N GLY A 96 4.91 10.47 23.48
CA GLY A 96 6.02 9.60 23.08
C GLY A 96 5.70 8.10 23.09
N GLU A 97 4.45 7.73 23.36
CA GLU A 97 3.99 6.32 23.44
C GLU A 97 3.62 5.73 22.08
N GLN A 98 3.53 6.58 21.05
CA GLN A 98 3.28 6.16 19.66
C GLN A 98 4.27 6.84 18.72
N ARG A 99 4.62 6.11 17.65
CA ARG A 99 5.52 6.60 16.60
C ARG A 99 5.10 6.04 15.25
N LEU A 100 5.12 6.90 14.24
CA LEU A 100 5.06 6.52 12.84
C LEU A 100 6.44 6.77 12.21
N GLN A 101 7.01 5.75 11.56
CA GLN A 101 8.31 5.84 10.90
C GLN A 101 8.15 5.62 9.41
N VAL A 102 8.83 6.44 8.60
CA VAL A 102 8.82 6.35 7.14
C VAL A 102 10.24 6.33 6.62
N PHE A 103 10.55 5.39 5.71
CA PHE A 103 11.83 5.33 5.02
C PHE A 103 11.69 4.55 3.69
N GLU A 104 12.68 4.70 2.81
CA GLU A 104 12.75 3.98 1.54
C GLU A 104 13.46 2.64 1.73
N VAL A 105 12.92 1.59 1.14
CA VAL A 105 13.40 0.20 1.25
C VAL A 105 14.33 -0.12 0.09
N ALA A 106 15.54 -0.58 0.40
CA ALA A 106 16.58 -0.86 -0.60
C ALA A 106 16.40 -2.19 -1.35
N GLU A 107 15.70 -3.16 -0.73
CA GLU A 107 15.43 -4.46 -1.33
C GLU A 107 14.46 -4.34 -2.50
N ALA A 108 14.54 -5.27 -3.45
CA ALA A 108 13.74 -5.22 -4.68
C ALA A 108 12.25 -5.47 -4.44
N THR A 109 11.88 -6.11 -3.32
CA THR A 109 10.49 -6.39 -2.95
C THR A 109 10.28 -6.26 -1.43
N ALA A 110 9.04 -6.03 -1.00
CA ALA A 110 8.65 -6.07 0.41
C ALA A 110 8.98 -7.44 1.03
N GLN A 111 8.76 -8.52 0.28
CA GLN A 111 9.04 -9.87 0.72
C GLN A 111 10.54 -10.07 1.03
N GLU A 112 11.44 -9.70 0.11
CA GLU A 112 12.89 -9.78 0.33
C GLU A 112 13.34 -8.97 1.56
N SER A 113 12.74 -7.79 1.75
CA SER A 113 13.03 -6.92 2.87
C SER A 113 12.59 -7.56 4.21
N PHE A 114 11.44 -8.24 4.25
CA PHE A 114 11.02 -9.00 5.41
C PHE A 114 11.85 -10.28 5.63
N GLU A 115 12.24 -10.98 4.57
CA GLU A 115 13.15 -12.12 4.68
C GLU A 115 14.49 -11.71 5.32
N LEU A 116 15.03 -10.55 4.91
CA LEU A 116 16.23 -9.99 5.54
C LEU A 116 15.98 -9.64 7.00
N LEU A 117 14.87 -8.94 7.31
CA LEU A 117 14.50 -8.60 8.70
C LEU A 117 14.37 -9.86 9.55
N LEU A 118 13.67 -10.91 9.06
CA LEU A 118 13.41 -12.14 9.80
C LEU A 118 14.59 -13.11 9.81
N SER A 119 15.61 -12.84 9.00
CA SER A 119 16.81 -13.66 8.94
C SER A 119 17.49 -13.82 10.32
N PRO A 120 18.04 -15.00 10.63
CA PRO A 120 18.80 -15.23 11.87
C PRO A 120 20.05 -14.32 12.00
N GLN A 121 20.56 -13.78 10.87
CA GLN A 121 21.72 -12.92 10.84
C GLN A 121 21.37 -11.46 11.23
N THR A 122 20.10 -11.07 11.12
CA THR A 122 19.63 -9.72 11.49
C THR A 122 19.29 -9.70 12.98
N PRO A 123 20.02 -8.90 13.81
CA PRO A 123 19.68 -8.74 15.21
C PRO A 123 18.26 -8.23 15.38
N LYS A 124 17.50 -8.85 16.28
CA LYS A 124 16.15 -8.42 16.63
C LYS A 124 16.18 -7.54 17.89
N ALA A 125 15.18 -6.68 18.05
CA ALA A 125 14.92 -6.02 19.31
C ALA A 125 14.63 -7.04 20.43
N PRO A 126 14.91 -6.71 21.69
CA PRO A 126 14.55 -7.57 22.81
C PRO A 126 13.07 -7.93 22.80
N GLY A 127 12.75 -9.18 23.12
CA GLY A 127 11.37 -9.66 23.16
C GLY A 127 10.67 -9.78 21.80
N PHE A 128 11.42 -9.76 20.69
CA PHE A 128 10.80 -9.85 19.35
C PHE A 128 9.98 -11.13 19.23
N GLU A 129 8.68 -10.96 18.98
CA GLU A 129 7.72 -12.02 18.74
C GLU A 129 6.91 -11.67 17.47
N GLN A 130 7.05 -12.45 16.41
CA GLN A 130 6.25 -12.30 15.21
C GLN A 130 4.83 -12.81 15.49
N LEU A 131 3.82 -11.97 15.26
CA LEU A 131 2.42 -12.32 15.44
C LEU A 131 1.80 -12.79 14.11
N ALA A 132 1.92 -11.98 13.06
CA ALA A 132 1.32 -12.27 11.77
C ALA A 132 2.07 -11.60 10.62
N MET A 133 1.80 -12.04 9.40
CA MET A 133 2.19 -11.39 8.16
C MET A 133 1.00 -11.37 7.22
N TYR A 134 0.76 -10.23 6.59
CA TYR A 134 -0.39 -9.99 5.72
C TYR A 134 0.09 -9.48 4.36
N ASP A 135 -0.59 -9.86 3.30
CA ASP A 135 -0.42 -9.21 2.00
C ASP A 135 -1.15 -7.86 1.98
N LEU A 136 -0.45 -6.81 1.58
CA LEU A 136 -1.06 -5.51 1.29
C LEU A 136 -1.56 -5.52 -0.14
N THR A 137 -2.89 -5.54 -0.30
CA THR A 137 -3.55 -5.48 -1.60
C THR A 137 -4.56 -4.35 -1.58
N GLY A 138 -4.32 -3.31 -2.35
CA GLY A 138 -5.19 -2.15 -2.50
C GLY A 138 -5.24 -1.67 -3.94
N VAL A 139 -6.00 -0.62 -4.19
CA VAL A 139 -5.92 0.12 -5.45
C VAL A 139 -4.57 0.85 -5.43
N ASP A 140 -3.66 0.50 -6.32
CA ASP A 140 -2.33 1.11 -6.46
C ASP A 140 -1.30 0.80 -5.36
N VAL A 141 -1.53 -0.20 -4.49
CA VAL A 141 -0.57 -0.63 -3.47
C VAL A 141 -0.36 -2.13 -3.54
N THR A 142 0.90 -2.54 -3.67
CA THR A 142 1.32 -3.95 -3.61
C THR A 142 2.46 -4.07 -2.62
N GLY A 143 2.33 -4.97 -1.64
CA GLY A 143 3.34 -5.13 -0.61
C GLY A 143 2.96 -6.17 0.44
N ALA A 144 3.56 -6.05 1.60
CA ALA A 144 3.25 -6.89 2.76
C ALA A 144 3.32 -6.08 4.06
N SER A 145 2.67 -6.58 5.09
CA SER A 145 2.74 -6.03 6.45
C SER A 145 3.10 -7.12 7.43
N LEU A 146 4.01 -6.81 8.35
CA LEU A 146 4.44 -7.66 9.44
C LEU A 146 3.97 -7.07 10.78
N GLU A 147 3.23 -7.86 11.54
CA GLU A 147 2.83 -7.55 12.90
C GLU A 147 3.74 -8.28 13.90
N TYR A 148 4.27 -7.55 14.89
CA TYR A 148 5.16 -8.15 15.89
C TYR A 148 5.16 -7.37 17.20
N LEU A 149 5.64 -8.01 18.27
CA LEU A 149 5.89 -7.40 19.56
C LEU A 149 7.40 -7.25 19.80
N VAL A 150 7.76 -6.26 20.63
CA VAL A 150 9.11 -6.11 21.20
C VAL A 150 9.02 -5.52 22.60
N ASP A 151 9.94 -5.91 23.51
CA ASP A 151 9.96 -5.39 24.88
C ASP A 151 10.58 -3.99 24.98
N ALA A 152 11.44 -3.64 24.02
CA ALA A 152 12.12 -2.35 24.03
C ALA A 152 12.54 -1.92 22.64
N ILE A 153 12.45 -0.63 22.36
CA ILE A 153 12.96 0.01 21.14
C ILE A 153 14.04 1.00 21.57
N ARG A 154 15.19 0.90 20.91
CA ARG A 154 16.34 1.75 21.24
C ARG A 154 16.02 3.23 21.03
N GLY A 155 16.16 4.03 22.09
CA GLY A 155 15.93 5.48 22.06
C GLY A 155 14.48 5.90 22.30
N GLU A 156 13.59 4.93 22.48
CA GLU A 156 12.19 5.19 22.85
C GLU A 156 11.97 5.02 24.36
N PRO A 157 10.90 5.61 24.92
CA PRO A 157 10.57 5.46 26.35
C PRO A 157 10.24 4.01 26.69
N ASP A 158 10.36 3.67 27.95
CA ASP A 158 9.89 2.39 28.48
C ASP A 158 8.37 2.48 28.70
N VAL A 159 7.63 1.87 27.79
CA VAL A 159 6.16 1.79 27.83
C VAL A 159 5.66 0.36 28.09
N GLY A 160 6.57 -0.55 28.45
CA GLY A 160 6.31 -1.98 28.45
C GLY A 160 6.50 -2.60 27.07
N THR A 161 5.64 -3.55 26.70
CA THR A 161 5.70 -4.17 25.40
C THR A 161 5.16 -3.22 24.32
N TRP A 162 5.93 -3.07 23.25
CA TRP A 162 5.53 -2.35 22.04
C TRP A 162 4.85 -3.32 21.10
N HIS A 163 3.70 -2.91 20.56
CA HIS A 163 3.07 -3.49 19.38
C HIS A 163 3.53 -2.74 18.14
N VAL A 164 3.84 -3.45 17.06
CA VAL A 164 4.39 -2.87 15.83
C VAL A 164 3.69 -3.43 14.62
N VAL A 165 3.26 -2.54 13.73
CA VAL A 165 2.75 -2.84 12.40
C VAL A 165 3.70 -2.24 11.36
N ASP A 166 4.49 -3.08 10.69
CA ASP A 166 5.49 -2.72 9.68
C ASP A 166 4.92 -3.01 8.29
N ALA A 167 4.48 -1.96 7.59
CA ALA A 167 3.96 -2.04 6.23
C ALA A 167 5.04 -1.66 5.22
N ARG A 168 5.37 -2.55 4.27
CA ARG A 168 6.32 -2.31 3.18
C ARG A 168 5.64 -2.51 1.84
N PHE A 169 5.77 -1.53 0.94
CA PHE A 169 4.99 -1.51 -0.30
C PHE A 169 5.74 -0.80 -1.42
N GLU A 170 5.39 -1.15 -2.66
CA GLU A 170 5.76 -0.41 -3.85
C GLU A 170 4.78 0.75 -4.03
N ALA A 171 5.30 1.97 -4.14
CA ALA A 171 4.51 3.17 -4.36
C ALA A 171 4.36 3.47 -5.86
N SER A 172 3.59 4.51 -6.19
CA SER A 172 3.25 4.85 -7.58
C SER A 172 4.44 5.33 -8.43
N ASP A 173 5.57 5.71 -7.82
CA ASP A 173 6.83 6.01 -8.50
C ASP A 173 7.64 4.75 -8.85
N GLY A 174 7.26 3.58 -8.33
CA GLY A 174 7.93 2.30 -8.50
C GLY A 174 9.00 2.02 -7.45
N ASP A 175 9.24 2.95 -6.53
CA ASP A 175 10.13 2.76 -5.39
C ASP A 175 9.39 2.10 -4.21
N ARG A 176 10.14 1.54 -3.28
CA ARG A 176 9.59 0.80 -2.13
C ARG A 176 9.80 1.61 -0.87
N TYR A 177 8.72 1.71 -0.11
CA TYR A 177 8.71 2.44 1.15
C TYR A 177 8.24 1.53 2.29
N ALA A 178 8.68 1.88 3.48
CA ALA A 178 8.17 1.33 4.73
C ALA A 178 7.45 2.42 5.49
N ILE A 179 6.27 2.07 6.01
CA ILE A 179 5.53 2.84 7.00
C ILE A 179 5.31 1.93 8.19
N ILE A 180 5.94 2.28 9.31
CA ILE A 180 5.91 1.45 10.51
C ILE A 180 5.23 2.23 11.63
N ALA A 181 4.13 1.69 12.14
CA ALA A 181 3.45 2.19 13.32
C ALA A 181 3.92 1.43 14.57
N TYR A 182 4.17 2.17 15.61
CA TYR A 182 4.58 1.66 16.93
C TYR A 182 3.65 2.24 17.97
N GLY A 183 3.19 1.42 18.89
CA GLY A 183 2.41 1.83 20.05
C GLY A 183 2.54 0.82 21.19
N ARG A 184 1.76 1.01 22.25
CA ARG A 184 1.74 0.14 23.40
C ARG A 184 0.86 -1.08 23.13
N ASP A 185 1.30 -2.27 23.54
CA ASP A 185 0.46 -3.47 23.45
C ASP A 185 -0.70 -3.51 24.47
N ASP A 186 -0.58 -2.78 25.58
CA ASP A 186 -1.53 -2.85 26.68
C ASP A 186 -2.78 -1.95 26.56
N ASP A 187 -2.82 -1.03 25.60
CA ASP A 187 -3.99 -0.19 25.29
C ASP A 187 -4.79 -0.67 24.07
N GLY A 188 -4.37 -1.77 23.47
CA GLY A 188 -4.96 -2.38 22.28
C GLY A 188 -4.00 -2.36 21.10
N ARG A 189 -4.45 -2.83 19.95
CA ARG A 189 -3.61 -2.94 18.74
C ARG A 189 -4.24 -2.29 17.51
N ASP A 190 -5.48 -1.84 17.63
CA ASP A 190 -6.25 -1.31 16.51
C ASP A 190 -5.70 0.03 16.03
N ASP A 191 -5.11 0.80 16.92
CA ASP A 191 -4.56 2.12 16.65
C ASP A 191 -3.26 2.08 15.80
N GLU A 192 -2.37 1.07 15.98
CA GLU A 192 -1.22 0.90 15.10
C GLU A 192 -1.65 0.44 13.72
N PHE A 193 -2.69 -0.42 13.62
CA PHE A 193 -3.26 -0.79 12.32
C PHE A 193 -3.89 0.40 11.62
N GLU A 194 -4.67 1.23 12.34
CA GLU A 194 -5.24 2.46 11.79
C GLU A 194 -4.14 3.41 11.34
N LEU A 195 -3.13 3.63 12.18
CA LEU A 195 -2.02 4.54 11.91
C LEU A 195 -1.22 4.10 10.67
N ALA A 196 -0.84 2.81 10.58
CA ALA A 196 -0.09 2.26 9.46
C ALA A 196 -0.93 2.29 8.16
N SER A 197 -2.18 1.83 8.21
CA SER A 197 -3.06 1.78 7.04
C SER A 197 -3.40 3.17 6.51
N THR A 198 -3.69 4.13 7.39
CA THR A 198 -3.92 5.53 7.01
C THR A 198 -2.65 6.14 6.40
N GLY A 199 -1.50 5.85 6.99
CA GLY A 199 -0.21 6.27 6.44
C GLY A 199 0.01 5.77 5.02
N VAL A 200 -0.23 4.47 4.77
CA VAL A 200 -0.10 3.84 3.43
C VAL A 200 -1.11 4.40 2.44
N GLU A 201 -2.38 4.48 2.83
CA GLU A 201 -3.47 4.97 1.96
C GLU A 201 -3.23 6.40 1.46
N TRP A 202 -2.66 7.26 2.32
CA TRP A 202 -2.43 8.66 2.01
C TRP A 202 -0.99 8.99 1.63
N PHE A 203 -0.16 7.97 1.43
CA PHE A 203 1.22 8.17 1.02
C PHE A 203 1.30 8.59 -0.45
N CYS A 204 2.09 9.62 -0.69
CA CYS A 204 2.45 10.06 -2.03
C CYS A 204 3.97 10.27 -2.07
N PRO A 205 4.70 9.54 -2.93
CA PRO A 205 6.16 9.59 -2.95
C PRO A 205 6.69 10.95 -3.39
N PRO A 206 7.99 11.23 -3.16
CA PRO A 206 8.64 12.47 -3.58
C PRO A 206 8.47 12.71 -5.08
N GLU A 207 8.35 13.97 -5.47
CA GLU A 207 8.27 14.43 -6.88
C GLU A 207 7.06 13.86 -7.67
N TRP A 208 6.18 13.07 -7.03
CA TRP A 208 4.99 12.48 -7.65
C TRP A 208 3.75 13.35 -7.44
N THR A 209 2.85 13.30 -8.41
CA THR A 209 1.54 13.97 -8.29
C THR A 209 0.46 12.90 -8.05
N CYS A 210 0.16 12.66 -6.80
CA CYS A 210 -1.01 11.87 -6.45
C CYS A 210 -2.26 12.74 -6.61
N GLY A 211 -3.36 12.15 -7.10
CA GLY A 211 -4.63 12.84 -7.18
C GLY A 211 -4.96 13.52 -5.85
N SER A 212 -5.74 14.60 -5.89
CA SER A 212 -6.26 15.24 -4.67
C SER A 212 -7.16 14.22 -3.95
N GLN A 213 -6.56 13.51 -3.04
CA GLN A 213 -7.25 12.72 -2.03
C GLN A 213 -7.73 13.66 -0.95
#